data_86c753882bca41be1a2c7b71c3f7b8d5
#
_entry.id   86c753882bca41be1a2c7b71c3f7b8d5
#
_cell.length_a   1.000
_cell.length_b   1.000
_cell.length_c   1.000
_cell.angle_alpha   90.00
_cell.angle_beta   90.00
_cell.angle_gamma   90.00
#
_symmetry.space_group_name_H-M   'P 1'
#
loop_
_entity.id
_entity.type
_entity.pdbx_description
1 polymer ?
#
loop_
_entity_poly.entity_id
_entity_poly.type
_entity_poly.pdbx_seq_one_letter_code
_entity_poly.pdbx_strand_id
1 'polypeptide(L)'
;MTYEGRRPTAALAAAAALWTVFAATQAAAGPTPEEYVAHVGGDAKIVSPGELRLDGHRMTCGQRPTVMDNQLDDYGAAYPGFLILNPKLINRVPTVVKKWIFAHECGHQFRGPDEETADCFAVQRGRRQGWLDEAGLDEICRFISPAKGDSMHFSGSHRCEAMRQCFADPRIR
;
A
#
# COMPACT_ATOMS: atom_id res chain seq x y z
N MET A 1 -92.70 -6.45 -16.68
CA MET A 1 -91.76 -6.58 -15.64
C MET A 1 -90.39 -6.81 -16.30
N THR A 2 -89.63 -5.75 -16.49
CA THR A 2 -88.27 -5.75 -17.14
C THR A 2 -87.20 -5.66 -16.08
N TYR A 3 -86.32 -6.64 -16.09
CA TYR A 3 -85.22 -6.74 -15.17
C TYR A 3 -83.93 -6.20 -15.85
N GLU A 4 -83.46 -5.04 -15.41
CA GLU A 4 -82.23 -4.40 -15.89
C GLU A 4 -81.03 -4.95 -15.15
N GLY A 5 -80.16 -5.70 -15.83
CA GLY A 5 -78.91 -6.22 -15.30
C GLY A 5 -77.78 -5.19 -15.37
N ARG A 6 -77.30 -4.72 -14.23
CA ARG A 6 -76.10 -3.89 -14.15
C ARG A 6 -74.84 -4.74 -14.38
N ARG A 7 -74.00 -4.30 -15.33
CA ARG A 7 -72.67 -4.84 -15.55
C ARG A 7 -71.69 -4.22 -14.56
N PRO A 8 -70.80 -5.00 -13.91
CA PRO A 8 -69.75 -4.43 -13.12
C PRO A 8 -68.57 -3.94 -14.01
N THR A 9 -68.17 -2.69 -13.81
CA THR A 9 -66.96 -2.11 -14.41
C THR A 9 -65.72 -2.63 -13.67
N ALA A 10 -64.88 -3.39 -14.38
CA ALA A 10 -63.58 -3.81 -13.88
C ALA A 10 -62.59 -2.65 -13.92
N ALA A 11 -62.14 -2.18 -12.77
CA ALA A 11 -61.07 -1.22 -12.64
C ALA A 11 -59.72 -1.92 -12.83
N LEU A 12 -59.01 -1.62 -13.90
CA LEU A 12 -57.62 -2.02 -14.13
C LEU A 12 -56.72 -1.19 -13.24
N ALA A 13 -56.20 -1.78 -12.19
CA ALA A 13 -55.12 -1.23 -11.37
C ALA A 13 -53.78 -1.40 -12.10
N ALA A 14 -53.26 -0.30 -12.65
CA ALA A 14 -51.91 -0.27 -13.20
C ALA A 14 -50.90 -0.25 -12.07
N ALA A 15 -50.20 -1.35 -11.85
CA ALA A 15 -49.06 -1.44 -10.94
C ALA A 15 -47.84 -0.79 -11.62
N ALA A 16 -47.48 0.42 -11.21
CA ALA A 16 -46.23 1.07 -11.60
C ALA A 16 -45.08 0.43 -10.80
N ALA A 17 -44.30 -0.41 -11.45
CA ALA A 17 -43.04 -0.93 -10.87
C ALA A 17 -41.97 0.18 -10.85
N LEU A 18 -41.72 0.75 -9.69
CA LEU A 18 -40.61 1.65 -9.45
C LEU A 18 -39.31 0.84 -9.45
N TRP A 19 -38.60 0.86 -10.55
CA TRP A 19 -37.22 0.38 -10.61
C TRP A 19 -36.31 1.43 -9.95
N THR A 20 -35.95 1.21 -8.68
CA THR A 20 -34.91 1.97 -8.03
C THR A 20 -33.55 1.51 -8.59
N VAL A 21 -33.00 2.30 -9.50
CA VAL A 21 -31.62 2.13 -9.96
C VAL A 21 -30.68 2.48 -8.79
N PHE A 22 -30.17 1.47 -8.09
CA PHE A 22 -29.05 1.65 -7.20
C PHE A 22 -27.81 1.99 -8.06
N ALA A 23 -27.51 3.26 -8.19
CA ALA A 23 -26.22 3.71 -8.66
C ALA A 23 -25.19 3.33 -7.58
N ALA A 24 -24.53 2.18 -7.74
CA ALA A 24 -23.36 1.85 -6.96
C ALA A 24 -22.30 2.92 -7.29
N THR A 25 -22.05 3.83 -6.35
CA THR A 25 -20.89 4.71 -6.40
C THR A 25 -19.65 3.80 -6.30
N GLN A 26 -19.04 3.49 -7.44
CA GLN A 26 -17.72 2.87 -7.45
C GLN A 26 -16.80 3.89 -6.79
N ALA A 27 -16.27 3.55 -5.61
CA ALA A 27 -15.14 4.25 -5.06
C ALA A 27 -14.07 4.24 -6.14
N ALA A 28 -13.57 5.41 -6.54
CA ALA A 28 -12.53 5.50 -7.55
C ALA A 28 -11.34 4.67 -7.06
N ALA A 29 -11.10 3.55 -7.71
CA ALA A 29 -9.88 2.78 -7.48
C ALA A 29 -8.71 3.71 -7.81
N GLY A 30 -7.68 3.72 -6.98
CA GLY A 30 -6.46 4.47 -7.30
C GLY A 30 -5.89 4.05 -8.66
N PRO A 31 -4.92 4.81 -9.22
CA PRO A 31 -4.35 4.50 -10.52
C PRO A 31 -3.71 3.11 -10.52
N THR A 32 -3.76 2.43 -11.66
CA THR A 32 -2.98 1.23 -11.91
C THR A 32 -1.49 1.58 -12.06
N PRO A 33 -0.55 0.62 -11.93
CA PRO A 33 0.87 0.86 -12.22
C PRO A 33 1.10 1.43 -13.61
N GLU A 34 0.35 0.96 -14.62
CA GLU A 34 0.44 1.40 -16.01
C GLU A 34 -0.04 2.86 -16.17
N GLU A 35 -1.14 3.21 -15.54
CA GLU A 35 -1.66 4.59 -15.51
C GLU A 35 -0.69 5.53 -14.79
N TYR A 36 -0.10 5.09 -13.67
CA TYR A 36 0.93 5.86 -12.98
C TYR A 36 2.14 6.13 -13.89
N VAL A 37 2.71 5.09 -14.51
CA VAL A 37 3.86 5.22 -15.43
C VAL A 37 3.52 6.11 -16.62
N ALA A 38 2.32 5.98 -17.19
CA ALA A 38 1.87 6.83 -18.29
C ALA A 38 1.74 8.30 -17.87
N HIS A 39 1.33 8.56 -16.61
CA HIS A 39 1.17 9.91 -16.08
C HIS A 39 2.50 10.60 -15.77
N VAL A 40 3.43 9.91 -15.08
CA VAL A 40 4.72 10.50 -14.69
C VAL A 40 5.69 10.56 -15.87
N GLY A 41 5.58 9.63 -16.83
CA GLY A 41 6.42 9.57 -18.00
C GLY A 41 7.90 9.30 -17.70
N GLY A 42 8.80 9.84 -18.52
CA GLY A 42 10.25 9.72 -18.31
C GLY A 42 10.76 8.29 -18.44
N ASP A 43 11.58 7.87 -17.47
CA ASP A 43 12.19 6.54 -17.38
C ASP A 43 11.51 5.62 -16.35
N ALA A 44 10.31 6.00 -15.88
CA ALA A 44 9.53 5.17 -14.97
C ALA A 44 9.17 3.83 -15.61
N LYS A 45 9.34 2.73 -14.87
CA LYS A 45 9.10 1.38 -15.38
C LYS A 45 8.54 0.45 -14.32
N ILE A 46 7.71 -0.47 -14.77
CA ILE A 46 7.13 -1.52 -13.91
C ILE A 46 8.09 -2.70 -13.85
N VAL A 47 8.34 -3.17 -12.63
CA VAL A 47 9.04 -4.42 -12.33
C VAL A 47 8.02 -5.42 -11.83
N SER A 48 7.91 -6.56 -12.50
CA SER A 48 6.91 -7.59 -12.18
C SER A 48 7.09 -8.16 -10.77
N PRO A 49 6.03 -8.70 -10.15
CA PRO A 49 6.13 -9.31 -8.83
C PRO A 49 7.24 -10.35 -8.75
N GLY A 50 8.14 -10.17 -7.78
CA GLY A 50 9.26 -11.09 -7.55
C GLY A 50 10.46 -10.96 -8.48
N GLU A 51 10.48 -10.00 -9.40
CA GLU A 51 11.65 -9.72 -10.27
C GLU A 51 12.56 -8.64 -9.68
N LEU A 52 12.05 -7.82 -8.76
CA LEU A 52 12.85 -6.78 -8.12
C LEU A 52 14.03 -7.39 -7.36
N ARG A 53 15.21 -6.80 -7.59
CA ARG A 53 16.43 -7.10 -6.84
C ARG A 53 17.03 -5.81 -6.29
N LEU A 54 17.28 -5.81 -4.98
CA LEU A 54 18.04 -4.76 -4.30
C LEU A 54 19.38 -5.37 -3.89
N ASP A 55 20.47 -4.87 -4.47
CA ASP A 55 21.82 -5.41 -4.27
C ASP A 55 21.91 -6.95 -4.43
N GLY A 56 21.27 -7.48 -5.48
CA GLY A 56 21.22 -8.92 -5.75
C GLY A 56 20.17 -9.70 -4.96
N HIS A 57 19.58 -9.14 -3.91
CA HIS A 57 18.56 -9.79 -3.09
C HIS A 57 17.18 -9.64 -3.72
N ARG A 58 16.50 -10.76 -3.93
CA ARG A 58 15.13 -10.77 -4.46
C ARG A 58 14.15 -10.20 -3.43
N MET A 59 13.37 -9.23 -3.86
CA MET A 59 12.33 -8.59 -3.04
C MET A 59 10.95 -8.93 -3.58
N THR A 60 10.01 -9.19 -2.68
CA THR A 60 8.61 -9.53 -3.06
C THR A 60 7.62 -8.84 -2.14
N CYS A 61 6.49 -8.40 -2.67
CA CYS A 61 5.35 -7.91 -1.91
C CYS A 61 4.06 -8.61 -2.35
N GLY A 62 3.99 -9.91 -2.12
CA GLY A 62 2.92 -10.75 -2.69
C GLY A 62 2.94 -10.69 -4.22
N GLN A 63 1.78 -10.44 -4.80
CA GLN A 63 1.62 -10.29 -6.26
C GLN A 63 1.67 -8.81 -6.72
N ARG A 64 2.14 -7.90 -5.87
CA ARG A 64 2.20 -6.47 -6.19
C ARG A 64 3.47 -6.15 -6.97
N PRO A 65 3.36 -5.47 -8.13
CA PRO A 65 4.53 -4.98 -8.86
C PRO A 65 5.16 -3.79 -8.13
N THR A 66 6.37 -3.44 -8.54
CA THR A 66 7.06 -2.24 -8.08
C THR A 66 7.35 -1.34 -9.28
N VAL A 67 6.95 -0.08 -9.20
CA VAL A 67 7.37 0.93 -10.17
C VAL A 67 8.70 1.52 -9.73
N MET A 68 9.65 1.57 -10.65
CA MET A 68 10.91 2.28 -10.46
C MET A 68 10.76 3.66 -11.09
N ASP A 69 10.75 4.72 -10.27
CA ASP A 69 10.56 6.10 -10.72
C ASP A 69 11.63 7.03 -10.16
N ASN A 70 12.47 7.58 -11.04
CA ASN A 70 13.54 8.51 -10.68
C ASN A 70 13.05 9.92 -10.33
N GLN A 71 11.77 10.20 -10.50
CA GLN A 71 11.14 11.51 -10.24
C GLN A 71 10.40 11.56 -8.91
N LEU A 72 10.17 10.40 -8.27
CA LEU A 72 9.62 10.36 -6.91
C LEU A 72 10.52 11.20 -5.99
N ASP A 73 9.95 12.07 -5.19
CA ASP A 73 10.67 12.95 -4.25
C ASP A 73 11.05 12.27 -2.93
N ASP A 74 10.71 10.98 -2.77
CA ASP A 74 11.06 10.14 -1.64
C ASP A 74 11.77 8.84 -2.08
N TYR A 75 12.26 8.08 -1.12
CA TYR A 75 12.92 6.77 -1.34
C TYR A 75 11.94 5.71 -1.85
N GLY A 76 10.72 5.70 -1.33
CA GLY A 76 9.65 4.79 -1.68
C GLY A 76 8.28 5.40 -1.41
N ALA A 77 7.26 4.77 -1.97
CA ALA A 77 5.86 5.07 -1.70
C ALA A 77 4.99 3.83 -1.93
N ALA A 78 3.86 3.75 -1.24
CA ALA A 78 2.86 2.71 -1.44
C ALA A 78 1.58 3.30 -2.05
N TYR A 79 1.21 2.78 -3.21
CA TYR A 79 -0.12 3.00 -3.79
C TYR A 79 -0.98 1.75 -3.65
N PRO A 80 -2.32 1.85 -3.62
CA PRO A 80 -3.15 0.66 -3.60
C PRO A 80 -2.80 -0.30 -4.75
N GLY A 81 -2.27 -1.48 -4.41
CA GLY A 81 -1.94 -2.51 -5.38
C GLY A 81 -0.50 -2.53 -5.93
N PHE A 82 0.31 -1.50 -5.71
CA PHE A 82 1.71 -1.48 -6.13
C PHE A 82 2.59 -0.60 -5.23
N LEU A 83 3.90 -0.74 -5.38
CA LEU A 83 4.90 0.07 -4.70
C LEU A 83 5.63 0.94 -5.72
N ILE A 84 6.20 2.04 -5.24
CA ILE A 84 7.11 2.86 -6.03
C ILE A 84 8.43 2.95 -5.28
N LEU A 85 9.55 2.88 -5.98
CA LEU A 85 10.88 3.15 -5.44
C LEU A 85 11.62 4.14 -6.33
N ASN A 86 12.35 5.06 -5.72
CA ASN A 86 13.25 5.95 -6.45
C ASN A 86 14.66 5.34 -6.55
N PRO A 87 15.08 4.85 -7.74
CA PRO A 87 16.41 4.25 -7.92
C PRO A 87 17.56 5.18 -7.60
N LYS A 88 17.43 6.49 -7.87
CA LYS A 88 18.48 7.47 -7.60
C LYS A 88 18.73 7.65 -6.11
N LEU A 89 17.69 7.59 -5.29
CA LEU A 89 17.79 7.74 -3.85
C LEU A 89 18.13 6.41 -3.18
N ILE A 90 17.42 5.33 -3.51
CA ILE A 90 17.60 4.05 -2.86
C ILE A 90 18.99 3.45 -3.10
N ASN A 91 19.62 3.72 -4.26
CA ASN A 91 20.96 3.24 -4.54
C ASN A 91 22.08 3.92 -3.71
N ARG A 92 21.76 4.99 -2.98
CA ARG A 92 22.71 5.73 -2.14
C ARG A 92 22.73 5.29 -0.68
N VAL A 93 21.83 4.39 -0.31
CA VAL A 93 21.71 3.93 1.08
C VAL A 93 22.21 2.48 1.22
N PRO A 94 22.58 2.05 2.44
CA PRO A 94 23.03 0.68 2.70
C PRO A 94 21.98 -0.38 2.34
N THR A 95 22.42 -1.58 2.04
CA THR A 95 21.55 -2.69 1.62
C THR A 95 20.44 -2.98 2.63
N VAL A 96 20.73 -2.95 3.93
CA VAL A 96 19.70 -3.19 4.96
C VAL A 96 18.63 -2.09 4.96
N VAL A 97 19.03 -0.84 4.74
CA VAL A 97 18.10 0.29 4.62
C VAL A 97 17.23 0.16 3.37
N LYS A 98 17.80 -0.22 2.22
CA LYS A 98 17.03 -0.51 0.99
C LYS A 98 15.94 -1.55 1.23
N LYS A 99 16.31 -2.65 1.90
CA LYS A 99 15.37 -3.73 2.22
C LYS A 99 14.29 -3.28 3.19
N TRP A 100 14.66 -2.46 4.17
CA TRP A 100 13.70 -1.89 5.12
C TRP A 100 12.72 -0.95 4.43
N ILE A 101 13.18 -0.01 3.59
CA ILE A 101 12.30 0.88 2.82
C ILE A 101 11.30 0.05 2.01
N PHE A 102 11.77 -0.92 1.21
CA PHE A 102 10.87 -1.78 0.45
C PHE A 102 9.87 -2.54 1.34
N ALA A 103 10.33 -3.06 2.47
CA ALA A 103 9.48 -3.82 3.38
C ALA A 103 8.47 -2.92 4.10
N HIS A 104 8.80 -1.65 4.38
CA HIS A 104 7.93 -0.63 4.94
C HIS A 104 6.80 -0.30 3.95
N GLU A 105 7.12 0.02 2.69
CA GLU A 105 6.11 0.25 1.64
C GLU A 105 5.22 -0.99 1.42
N CYS A 106 5.82 -2.18 1.50
CA CYS A 106 5.05 -3.42 1.48
C CYS A 106 4.14 -3.55 2.72
N GLY A 107 4.56 -3.03 3.86
CA GLY A 107 3.76 -2.96 5.09
C GLY A 107 2.45 -2.21 4.84
N HIS A 108 2.50 -1.06 4.21
CA HIS A 108 1.30 -0.29 3.86
C HIS A 108 0.31 -1.07 2.99
N GLN A 109 0.78 -1.97 2.13
CA GLN A 109 -0.09 -2.82 1.30
C GLN A 109 -0.93 -3.82 2.11
N PHE A 110 -0.48 -4.22 3.29
CA PHE A 110 -1.12 -5.26 4.09
C PHE A 110 -1.67 -4.77 5.43
N ARG A 111 -1.21 -3.60 5.89
CA ARG A 111 -1.50 -3.09 7.25
C ARG A 111 -2.18 -1.72 7.24
N GLY A 112 -2.28 -1.08 6.06
CA GLY A 112 -2.87 0.25 5.93
C GLY A 112 -1.86 1.38 6.12
N PRO A 113 -2.33 2.63 6.26
CA PRO A 113 -1.49 3.82 6.16
C PRO A 113 -0.73 4.19 7.44
N ASP A 114 -0.88 3.41 8.51
CA ASP A 114 -0.23 3.69 9.79
C ASP A 114 1.28 3.39 9.72
N GLU A 115 2.10 4.40 9.96
CA GLU A 115 3.55 4.37 9.83
C GLU A 115 4.23 3.43 10.82
N GLU A 116 3.81 3.44 12.09
CA GLU A 116 4.36 2.53 13.11
C GLU A 116 4.07 1.08 12.76
N THR A 117 2.87 0.81 12.29
CA THR A 117 2.46 -0.52 11.86
C THR A 117 3.27 -1.00 10.65
N ALA A 118 3.56 -0.10 9.69
CA ALA A 118 4.41 -0.41 8.53
C ALA A 118 5.87 -0.64 8.94
N ASP A 119 6.41 0.15 9.85
CA ASP A 119 7.74 -0.04 10.43
C ASP A 119 7.84 -1.38 11.17
N CYS A 120 6.87 -1.68 12.03
CA CYS A 120 6.79 -2.97 12.72
C CYS A 120 6.75 -4.14 11.74
N PHE A 121 5.91 -4.05 10.71
CA PHE A 121 5.85 -5.07 9.66
C PHE A 121 7.21 -5.28 8.99
N ALA A 122 7.93 -4.20 8.67
CA ALA A 122 9.22 -4.25 8.00
C ALA A 122 10.29 -4.95 8.84
N VAL A 123 10.45 -4.55 10.11
CA VAL A 123 11.48 -5.13 11.00
C VAL A 123 11.16 -6.57 11.38
N GLN A 124 9.90 -6.89 11.61
CA GLN A 124 9.46 -8.25 11.87
C GLN A 124 9.67 -9.18 10.68
N ARG A 125 9.37 -8.69 9.48
CA ARG A 125 9.63 -9.40 8.23
C ARG A 125 11.14 -9.63 8.05
N GLY A 126 11.94 -8.58 8.27
CA GLY A 126 13.40 -8.67 8.15
C GLY A 126 14.00 -9.71 9.08
N ARG A 127 13.57 -9.73 10.34
CA ARG A 127 13.99 -10.73 11.32
C ARG A 127 13.61 -12.15 10.90
N ARG A 128 12.34 -12.38 10.52
CA ARG A 128 11.87 -13.71 10.07
C ARG A 128 12.60 -14.21 8.83
N GLN A 129 12.96 -13.32 7.91
CA GLN A 129 13.66 -13.65 6.68
C GLN A 129 15.18 -13.69 6.84
N GLY A 130 15.69 -13.38 8.03
CA GLY A 130 17.11 -13.46 8.36
C GLY A 130 18.00 -12.40 7.70
N TRP A 131 17.41 -11.33 7.14
CA TRP A 131 18.20 -10.24 6.58
C TRP A 131 18.34 -9.02 7.49
N LEU A 132 17.65 -9.01 8.62
CA LEU A 132 17.74 -7.97 9.66
C LEU A 132 18.14 -8.59 10.99
N ASP A 133 19.24 -8.13 11.53
CA ASP A 133 19.71 -8.35 12.88
C ASP A 133 19.76 -7.03 13.67
N GLU A 134 20.24 -7.04 14.91
CA GLU A 134 20.34 -5.84 15.75
C GLU A 134 21.26 -4.78 15.15
N ALA A 135 22.39 -5.18 14.54
CA ALA A 135 23.31 -4.25 13.90
C ALA A 135 22.68 -3.56 12.69
N GLY A 136 21.91 -4.32 11.89
CA GLY A 136 21.14 -3.78 10.78
C GLY A 136 20.04 -2.85 11.25
N LEU A 137 19.36 -3.15 12.35
CA LEU A 137 18.36 -2.26 12.95
C LEU A 137 19.01 -0.95 13.43
N ASP A 138 20.21 -1.02 14.03
CA ASP A 138 20.97 0.18 14.41
C ASP A 138 21.33 1.04 13.19
N GLU A 139 21.65 0.41 12.06
CA GLU A 139 21.94 1.12 10.81
C GLU A 139 20.69 1.82 10.25
N ILE A 140 19.53 1.17 10.27
CA ILE A 140 18.25 1.78 9.90
C ILE A 140 17.96 2.96 10.83
N CYS A 141 18.09 2.79 12.14
CA CYS A 141 17.88 3.85 13.12
C CYS A 141 18.79 5.06 12.87
N ARG A 142 20.07 4.84 12.55
CA ARG A 142 20.98 5.95 12.18
C ARG A 142 20.53 6.67 10.91
N PHE A 143 20.03 5.93 9.92
CA PHE A 143 19.54 6.52 8.68
C PHE A 143 18.33 7.42 8.90
N ILE A 144 17.36 7.00 9.72
CA ILE A 144 16.14 7.79 9.95
C ILE A 144 16.29 8.85 11.06
N SER A 145 17.32 8.78 11.90
CA SER A 145 17.47 9.66 13.06
C SER A 145 17.40 11.16 12.76
N PRO A 146 17.83 11.68 11.58
CA PRO A 146 17.72 13.08 11.24
C PRO A 146 16.27 13.56 10.97
N ALA A 147 15.32 12.63 10.76
CA ALA A 147 13.94 12.97 10.48
C ALA A 147 13.28 13.60 11.72
N LYS A 148 12.84 14.84 11.58
CA LYS A 148 12.18 15.58 12.68
C LYS A 148 10.74 15.13 12.92
N GLY A 149 10.15 14.46 11.93
CA GLY A 149 8.72 14.16 11.88
C GLY A 149 7.91 15.37 11.38
N ASP A 150 6.67 15.11 11.04
CA ASP A 150 5.68 16.08 10.58
C ASP A 150 4.26 15.68 11.03
N SER A 151 3.22 16.18 10.38
CA SER A 151 1.83 15.83 10.71
C SER A 151 1.44 14.40 10.32
N MET A 152 2.22 13.76 9.46
CA MET A 152 1.96 12.41 8.94
C MET A 152 2.93 11.38 9.50
N HIS A 153 4.17 11.79 9.79
CA HIS A 153 5.26 10.89 10.19
C HIS A 153 5.82 11.27 11.56
N PHE A 154 6.03 10.29 12.41
CA PHE A 154 6.75 10.48 13.66
C PHE A 154 8.22 10.82 13.42
N SER A 155 8.86 11.42 14.42
CA SER A 155 10.31 11.65 14.37
C SER A 155 11.09 10.35 14.23
N GLY A 156 12.29 10.41 13.64
CA GLY A 156 13.14 9.25 13.47
C GLY A 156 13.49 8.55 14.78
N SER A 157 13.65 9.32 15.88
CA SER A 157 13.87 8.74 17.21
C SER A 157 12.67 7.95 17.72
N HIS A 158 11.46 8.46 17.54
CA HIS A 158 10.24 7.76 17.92
C HIS A 158 10.06 6.48 17.11
N ARG A 159 10.19 6.57 15.78
CA ARG A 159 10.11 5.41 14.87
C ARG A 159 11.14 4.34 15.24
N CYS A 160 12.38 4.75 15.56
CA CYS A 160 13.42 3.81 15.98
C CYS A 160 13.06 3.06 17.26
N GLU A 161 12.53 3.75 18.27
CA GLU A 161 12.09 3.13 19.52
C GLU A 161 10.97 2.11 19.26
N ALA A 162 9.95 2.47 18.49
CA ALA A 162 8.88 1.55 18.11
C ALA A 162 9.40 0.33 17.35
N MET A 163 10.31 0.51 16.38
CA MET A 163 10.92 -0.59 15.63
C MET A 163 11.71 -1.54 16.54
N ARG A 164 12.44 -1.03 17.53
CA ARG A 164 13.17 -1.89 18.50
C ARG A 164 12.22 -2.76 19.32
N GLN A 165 11.11 -2.19 19.77
CA GLN A 165 10.08 -2.94 20.49
C GLN A 165 9.46 -4.04 19.61
N CYS A 166 9.13 -3.72 18.36
CA CYS A 166 8.61 -4.69 17.39
C CYS A 166 9.64 -5.78 17.04
N PHE A 167 10.91 -5.42 16.90
CA PHE A 167 11.98 -6.36 16.60
C PHE A 167 12.22 -7.33 17.76
N ALA A 168 12.15 -6.85 19.01
CA ALA A 168 12.34 -7.66 20.22
C ALA A 168 11.16 -8.59 20.54
N ASP A 169 9.97 -8.42 19.90
CA ASP A 169 8.77 -9.21 20.23
C ASP A 169 9.04 -10.73 20.05
N PRO A 170 8.97 -11.51 21.13
CA PRO A 170 9.29 -12.94 21.09
C PRO A 170 8.24 -13.79 20.36
N ARG A 171 7.04 -13.23 20.12
CA ARG A 171 5.95 -13.92 19.38
C ARG A 171 6.28 -14.05 17.90
N ILE A 172 7.29 -13.36 17.41
CA ILE A 172 7.75 -13.37 16.04
C ILE A 172 8.94 -14.31 15.91
N ARG A 173 8.64 -15.53 15.47
CA ARG A 173 9.65 -16.55 15.16
C ARG A 173 9.67 -16.84 13.67
#